data_6ca81cd00edf8df6263b447ac74f2e8c
#
_entry.id   6ca81cd00edf8df6263b447ac74f2e8c
#
_cell.length_a   1.000
_cell.length_b   1.000
_cell.length_c   1.000
_cell.angle_alpha   90.00
_cell.angle_beta   90.00
_cell.angle_gamma   90.00
#
_symmetry.space_group_name_H-M   'P 1'
#
loop_
_entity.id
_entity.type
_entity.pdbx_description
1 polymer ?
#
loop_
_entity_poly.entity_id
_entity_poly.type
_entity_poly.pdbx_seq_one_letter_code
_entity_poly.pdbx_strand_id
1 'polypeptide(L)'
;MTTTLDGTPTPDMNKGADFWFYERGVNVIPADTVRKRTFVKWSRLQLHPQDEEEFENLKRVDAFRNGIAIIPGQVWRGEQKGNYLIFIDCDNKKAIEEICTNLKGKTIPLEKLADKFIVEQHRDNPNKCHIFFYSPIPFEKKSSDIVDAKTPPENIPAFEVKGKGSHGIAYVTPSLHQNAIHMRL
;
A
#
# COMPACT_ATOMS: atom_id res chain seq x y z
N MET A 1 -11.75 -23.47 -6.82
CA MET A 1 -10.51 -22.75 -6.45
C MET A 1 -9.55 -22.89 -7.60
N THR A 2 -9.14 -21.80 -8.19
CA THR A 2 -8.09 -21.78 -9.21
C THR A 2 -6.74 -21.79 -8.50
N THR A 3 -5.80 -22.58 -9.01
CA THR A 3 -4.43 -22.66 -8.51
C THR A 3 -3.46 -22.17 -9.57
N THR A 4 -2.36 -21.59 -9.15
CA THR A 4 -1.25 -21.23 -10.04
C THR A 4 -0.52 -22.49 -10.53
N LEU A 5 0.35 -22.38 -11.51
CA LEU A 5 1.10 -23.50 -12.08
C LEU A 5 1.98 -24.24 -11.05
N ASP A 6 2.33 -23.62 -9.96
CA ASP A 6 3.08 -24.18 -8.83
C ASP A 6 2.22 -24.77 -7.71
N GLY A 7 0.89 -24.84 -7.91
CA GLY A 7 -0.05 -25.39 -6.94
C GLY A 7 -0.46 -24.43 -5.82
N THR A 8 0.00 -23.18 -5.82
CA THR A 8 -0.45 -22.18 -4.85
C THR A 8 -1.86 -21.69 -5.19
N PRO A 9 -2.74 -21.46 -4.18
CA PRO A 9 -4.06 -20.86 -4.44
C PRO A 9 -3.91 -19.48 -5.10
N THR A 10 -4.67 -19.26 -6.18
CA THR A 10 -4.73 -17.93 -6.78
C THR A 10 -5.31 -16.95 -5.76
N PRO A 11 -4.65 -15.82 -5.49
CA PRO A 11 -5.16 -14.83 -4.56
C PRO A 11 -6.53 -14.31 -4.98
N ASP A 12 -7.43 -14.20 -4.01
CA ASP A 12 -8.75 -13.61 -4.23
C ASP A 12 -8.65 -12.08 -4.21
N MET A 13 -8.57 -11.49 -5.39
CA MET A 13 -8.43 -10.03 -5.55
C MET A 13 -9.64 -9.28 -5.00
N ASN A 14 -10.84 -9.85 -5.10
CA ASN A 14 -12.03 -9.19 -4.56
C ASN A 14 -12.00 -9.13 -3.03
N LYS A 15 -11.55 -10.17 -2.36
CA LYS A 15 -11.35 -10.12 -0.89
C LYS A 15 -10.30 -9.10 -0.47
N GLY A 16 -9.21 -8.99 -1.22
CA GLY A 16 -8.22 -7.96 -0.98
C GLY A 16 -8.79 -6.55 -1.18
N ALA A 17 -9.59 -6.34 -2.22
CA ALA A 17 -10.27 -5.08 -2.45
C ALA A 17 -11.28 -4.76 -1.32
N ASP A 18 -12.06 -5.75 -0.88
CA ASP A 18 -13.00 -5.61 0.25
C ASP A 18 -12.30 -5.22 1.54
N PHE A 19 -11.16 -5.84 1.84
CA PHE A 19 -10.34 -5.50 3.00
C PHE A 19 -9.94 -4.02 2.99
N TRP A 20 -9.42 -3.52 1.90
CA TRP A 20 -9.00 -2.12 1.82
C TRP A 20 -10.19 -1.16 1.80
N PHE A 21 -11.26 -1.52 1.10
CA PHE A 21 -12.44 -0.66 0.96
C PHE A 21 -13.28 -0.60 2.24
N TYR A 22 -13.69 -1.76 2.78
CA TYR A 22 -14.60 -1.83 3.92
C TYR A 22 -13.90 -1.77 5.26
N GLU A 23 -12.83 -2.56 5.45
CA GLU A 23 -12.18 -2.65 6.75
C GLU A 23 -11.18 -1.50 6.97
N ARG A 24 -10.40 -1.15 5.95
CA ARG A 24 -9.43 -0.05 6.02
C ARG A 24 -10.00 1.30 5.63
N GLY A 25 -11.17 1.33 4.99
CA GLY A 25 -11.96 2.51 4.75
C GLY A 25 -11.43 3.47 3.69
N VAL A 26 -10.50 3.03 2.85
CA VAL A 26 -9.88 3.84 1.79
C VAL A 26 -10.49 3.58 0.42
N ASN A 27 -10.20 4.45 -0.52
CA ASN A 27 -10.62 4.26 -1.91
C ASN A 27 -9.72 3.25 -2.60
N VAL A 28 -10.33 2.33 -3.37
CA VAL A 28 -9.67 1.20 -4.01
C VAL A 28 -9.94 1.22 -5.50
N ILE A 29 -8.91 1.05 -6.29
CA ILE A 29 -9.00 1.09 -7.75
C ILE A 29 -8.33 -0.12 -8.40
N PRO A 30 -8.85 -0.59 -9.54
CA PRO A 30 -8.22 -1.66 -10.30
C PRO A 30 -6.92 -1.18 -10.93
N ALA A 31 -5.92 -2.04 -10.89
CA ALA A 31 -4.58 -1.75 -11.37
C ALA A 31 -3.95 -2.93 -12.10
N ASP A 32 -3.02 -2.64 -12.98
CA ASP A 32 -2.06 -3.59 -13.52
C ASP A 32 -0.74 -3.36 -12.76
N THR A 33 -0.50 -4.19 -11.76
CA THR A 33 0.66 -4.04 -10.88
C THR A 33 1.98 -4.38 -11.57
N VAL A 34 1.92 -5.21 -12.63
CA VAL A 34 3.08 -5.54 -13.45
C VAL A 34 3.53 -4.34 -14.28
N ARG A 35 2.57 -3.68 -14.94
CA ARG A 35 2.83 -2.50 -15.77
C ARG A 35 2.77 -1.18 -15.00
N LYS A 36 2.50 -1.22 -13.71
CA LYS A 36 2.37 -0.05 -12.81
C LYS A 36 1.42 1.01 -13.37
N ARG A 37 0.24 0.61 -13.80
CA ARG A 37 -0.79 1.50 -14.33
C ARG A 37 -2.17 1.21 -13.73
N THR A 38 -3.03 2.21 -13.74
CA THR A 38 -4.44 2.09 -13.34
C THR A 38 -5.35 2.06 -14.55
N PHE A 39 -6.52 1.42 -14.41
CA PHE A 39 -7.52 1.32 -15.49
C PHE A 39 -8.60 2.38 -15.41
N VAL A 40 -8.64 3.15 -14.31
CA VAL A 40 -9.66 4.18 -14.07
C VAL A 40 -9.00 5.53 -13.76
N LYS A 41 -9.73 6.61 -14.06
CA LYS A 41 -9.33 7.95 -13.60
C LYS A 41 -9.64 8.06 -12.11
N TRP A 42 -8.64 8.33 -11.31
CA TRP A 42 -8.75 8.28 -9.86
C TRP A 42 -8.51 9.62 -9.15
N SER A 43 -8.16 10.69 -9.90
CA SER A 43 -7.82 11.99 -9.29
C SER A 43 -8.92 12.54 -8.36
N ARG A 44 -10.20 12.35 -8.71
CA ARG A 44 -11.31 12.75 -7.84
C ARG A 44 -11.33 12.00 -6.50
N LEU A 45 -10.88 10.74 -6.51
CA LEU A 45 -10.90 9.87 -5.33
C LEU A 45 -9.83 10.25 -4.29
N GLN A 46 -8.94 11.17 -4.60
CA GLN A 46 -8.03 11.76 -3.61
C GLN A 46 -8.76 12.71 -2.65
N LEU A 47 -9.86 13.31 -3.10
CA LEU A 47 -10.59 14.35 -2.37
C LEU A 47 -12.01 13.93 -1.97
N HIS A 48 -12.53 12.86 -2.58
CA HIS A 48 -13.90 12.40 -2.37
C HIS A 48 -13.95 10.89 -2.11
N PRO A 49 -14.91 10.41 -1.31
CA PRO A 49 -15.12 8.99 -1.14
C PRO A 49 -15.51 8.34 -2.48
N GLN A 50 -15.05 7.12 -2.66
CA GLN A 50 -15.57 6.24 -3.70
C GLN A 50 -16.97 5.78 -3.31
N ASP A 51 -17.87 5.82 -4.26
CA ASP A 51 -19.22 5.30 -4.07
C ASP A 51 -19.20 3.77 -3.94
N GLU A 52 -20.02 3.23 -3.05
CA GLU A 52 -20.07 1.78 -2.80
C GLU A 52 -20.62 1.02 -4.01
N GLU A 53 -21.62 1.58 -4.69
CA GLU A 53 -22.16 0.98 -5.91
C GLU A 53 -21.10 0.96 -7.03
N GLU A 54 -20.32 2.04 -7.17
CA GLU A 54 -19.18 2.09 -8.10
C GLU A 54 -18.17 0.99 -7.76
N PHE A 55 -17.81 0.83 -6.47
CA PHE A 55 -16.88 -0.20 -6.02
C PHE A 55 -17.39 -1.61 -6.31
N GLU A 56 -18.66 -1.90 -5.96
CA GLU A 56 -19.27 -3.21 -6.23
C GLU A 56 -19.40 -3.51 -7.73
N ASN A 57 -19.65 -2.48 -8.56
CA ASN A 57 -19.65 -2.64 -10.01
C ASN A 57 -18.28 -3.05 -10.55
N LEU A 58 -17.18 -2.47 -10.03
CA LEU A 58 -15.82 -2.89 -10.40
C LEU A 58 -15.56 -4.36 -10.06
N LYS A 59 -16.02 -4.84 -8.90
CA LYS A 59 -15.93 -6.27 -8.54
C LYS A 59 -16.73 -7.15 -9.49
N ARG A 60 -17.96 -6.75 -9.78
CA ARG A 60 -18.88 -7.53 -10.66
C ARG A 60 -18.33 -7.74 -12.07
N VAL A 61 -17.60 -6.77 -12.60
CA VAL A 61 -16.96 -6.89 -13.92
C VAL A 61 -15.53 -7.43 -13.86
N ASP A 62 -15.12 -7.97 -12.69
CA ASP A 62 -13.78 -8.54 -12.47
C ASP A 62 -12.63 -7.55 -12.79
N ALA A 63 -12.86 -6.27 -12.49
CA ALA A 63 -11.88 -5.23 -12.82
C ALA A 63 -10.56 -5.38 -12.04
N PHE A 64 -10.61 -5.97 -10.84
CA PHE A 64 -9.44 -6.15 -9.96
C PHE A 64 -8.54 -7.34 -10.34
N ARG A 65 -8.90 -8.14 -11.34
CA ARG A 65 -8.17 -9.39 -11.72
C ARG A 65 -6.65 -9.24 -11.91
N ASN A 66 -6.17 -8.06 -12.29
CA ASN A 66 -4.75 -7.81 -12.54
C ASN A 66 -4.05 -7.12 -11.36
N GLY A 67 -4.77 -6.78 -10.31
CA GLY A 67 -4.23 -6.17 -9.11
C GLY A 67 -5.05 -5.01 -8.58
N ILE A 68 -4.64 -4.58 -7.41
CA ILE A 68 -5.31 -3.57 -6.59
C ILE A 68 -4.33 -2.44 -6.32
N ALA A 69 -4.82 -1.22 -6.43
CA ALA A 69 -4.16 -0.06 -5.87
C ALA A 69 -5.10 0.68 -4.93
N ILE A 70 -4.55 1.27 -3.88
CA ILE A 70 -5.28 2.13 -2.96
C ILE A 70 -4.82 3.57 -3.09
N ILE A 71 -5.70 4.49 -2.71
CA ILE A 71 -5.42 5.92 -2.69
C ILE A 71 -5.20 6.32 -1.23
N PRO A 72 -3.96 6.65 -0.83
CA PRO A 72 -3.67 7.11 0.52
C PRO A 72 -4.31 8.48 0.76
N GLY A 73 -4.50 8.82 2.02
CA GLY A 73 -5.13 10.06 2.44
C GLY A 73 -6.34 9.79 3.30
N GLN A 74 -7.40 10.54 3.13
CA GLN A 74 -8.53 10.48 4.04
C GLN A 74 -9.18 9.09 4.07
N VAL A 75 -9.44 8.60 5.28
CA VAL A 75 -10.21 7.38 5.56
C VAL A 75 -11.69 7.75 5.62
N TRP A 76 -12.48 7.14 4.74
CA TRP A 76 -13.85 7.55 4.50
C TRP A 76 -14.88 6.72 5.27
N ARG A 77 -14.52 5.52 5.71
CA ARG A 77 -15.42 4.56 6.38
C ARG A 77 -14.68 3.71 7.40
N GLY A 78 -15.42 2.87 8.12
CA GLY A 78 -14.87 1.96 9.12
C GLY A 78 -14.42 2.65 10.40
N GLU A 79 -13.72 1.92 11.24
CA GLU A 79 -13.28 2.34 12.57
C GLU A 79 -12.34 3.56 12.54
N GLN A 80 -11.52 3.67 11.51
CA GLN A 80 -10.56 4.76 11.35
C GLN A 80 -11.10 5.96 10.57
N LYS A 81 -12.43 6.03 10.34
CA LYS A 81 -13.06 7.14 9.61
C LYS A 81 -12.69 8.50 10.21
N GLY A 82 -12.28 9.41 9.35
CA GLY A 82 -11.84 10.76 9.74
C GLY A 82 -10.33 10.89 9.93
N ASN A 83 -9.62 9.79 10.14
CA ASN A 83 -8.16 9.75 10.11
C ASN A 83 -7.64 9.77 8.66
N TYR A 84 -6.34 9.77 8.51
CA TYR A 84 -5.63 9.69 7.24
C TYR A 84 -4.77 8.44 7.21
N LEU A 85 -4.91 7.62 6.16
CA LEU A 85 -3.96 6.56 5.87
C LEU A 85 -2.73 7.16 5.20
N ILE A 86 -1.59 6.94 5.81
CA ILE A 86 -0.28 7.35 5.31
C ILE A 86 0.50 6.08 5.03
N PHE A 87 1.29 6.07 3.96
CA PHE A 87 2.24 4.99 3.76
C PHE A 87 3.63 5.50 3.43
N ILE A 88 4.60 4.73 3.86
CA ILE A 88 6.01 4.91 3.55
C ILE A 88 6.38 3.84 2.54
N ASP A 89 6.83 4.27 1.39
CA ASP A 89 7.38 3.42 0.33
C ASP A 89 8.90 3.36 0.51
N CYS A 90 9.39 2.22 1.00
CA CYS A 90 10.81 2.00 1.22
C CYS A 90 11.42 1.32 0.00
N ASP A 91 12.30 2.01 -0.70
CA ASP A 91 12.92 1.55 -1.94
C ASP A 91 14.26 0.81 -1.77
N ASN A 92 14.82 0.79 -0.56
CA ASN A 92 16.01 0.00 -0.26
C ASN A 92 16.08 -0.42 1.21
N LYS A 93 17.00 -1.34 1.50
CA LYS A 93 17.26 -1.86 2.85
C LYS A 93 17.60 -0.75 3.84
N LYS A 94 18.34 0.27 3.43
CA LYS A 94 18.74 1.38 4.30
C LYS A 94 17.55 2.21 4.77
N ALA A 95 16.53 2.39 3.93
CA ALA A 95 15.28 3.03 4.33
C ALA A 95 14.53 2.21 5.40
N ILE A 96 14.47 0.88 5.23
CA ILE A 96 13.87 -0.02 6.21
C ILE A 96 14.62 0.06 7.55
N GLU A 97 15.94 0.00 7.54
CA GLU A 97 16.77 0.12 8.73
C GLU A 97 16.54 1.45 9.45
N GLU A 98 16.49 2.55 8.73
CA GLU A 98 16.25 3.88 9.29
C GLU A 98 14.89 3.98 9.99
N ILE A 99 13.83 3.50 9.33
CA ILE A 99 12.47 3.51 9.89
C ILE A 99 12.36 2.55 11.08
N CYS A 100 13.03 1.41 11.02
CA CYS A 100 13.08 0.45 12.11
C CYS A 100 13.92 0.95 13.31
N THR A 101 14.69 2.02 13.13
CA THR A 101 15.52 2.58 14.20
C THR A 101 14.77 3.72 14.90
N ASN A 102 14.48 3.54 16.18
CA ASN A 102 13.78 4.58 16.93
C ASN A 102 14.72 5.75 17.32
N LEU A 103 14.12 6.83 17.85
CA LEU A 103 14.84 8.04 18.27
C LEU A 103 15.95 7.82 19.31
N LYS A 104 15.99 6.65 19.95
CA LYS A 104 17.03 6.26 20.91
C LYS A 104 18.11 5.38 20.28
N GLY A 105 18.11 5.25 18.95
CA GLY A 105 19.05 4.42 18.20
C GLY A 105 18.83 2.91 18.36
N LYS A 106 17.70 2.48 18.93
CA LYS A 106 17.36 1.07 19.08
C LYS A 106 16.65 0.60 17.81
N THR A 107 17.26 -0.32 17.08
CA THR A 107 16.65 -0.98 15.91
C THR A 107 15.73 -2.11 16.37
N ILE A 108 14.54 -2.17 15.79
CA ILE A 108 13.58 -3.26 15.95
C ILE A 108 13.44 -4.00 14.60
N PRO A 109 13.24 -5.32 14.61
CA PRO A 109 12.98 -6.06 13.38
C PRO A 109 11.71 -5.57 12.66
N LEU A 110 11.67 -5.67 11.33
CA LEU A 110 10.51 -5.27 10.53
C LEU A 110 9.23 -6.02 10.95
N GLU A 111 9.37 -7.30 11.35
CA GLU A 111 8.28 -8.13 11.85
C GLU A 111 7.64 -7.55 13.13
N LYS A 112 8.43 -6.84 13.95
CA LYS A 112 7.91 -6.16 15.13
C LYS A 112 7.17 -4.87 14.81
N LEU A 113 7.47 -4.23 13.68
CA LEU A 113 6.65 -3.14 13.16
C LEU A 113 5.29 -3.67 12.70
N ALA A 114 5.24 -4.86 12.10
CA ALA A 114 4.00 -5.49 11.68
C ALA A 114 3.03 -5.84 12.82
N ASP A 115 3.50 -5.86 14.08
CA ASP A 115 2.62 -5.98 15.25
C ASP A 115 1.74 -4.73 15.48
N LYS A 116 2.09 -3.58 14.89
CA LYS A 116 1.42 -2.28 15.09
C LYS A 116 0.94 -1.60 13.81
N PHE A 117 1.57 -1.92 12.69
CA PHE A 117 1.35 -1.28 11.40
C PHE A 117 1.05 -2.33 10.34
N ILE A 118 0.42 -1.92 9.25
CA ILE A 118 0.30 -2.80 8.09
C ILE A 118 1.63 -2.71 7.33
N VAL A 119 2.31 -3.84 7.20
CA VAL A 119 3.59 -3.94 6.48
C VAL A 119 3.44 -4.90 5.31
N GLU A 120 3.74 -4.43 4.12
CA GLU A 120 3.77 -5.23 2.90
C GLU A 120 5.18 -5.24 2.32
N GLN A 121 5.84 -6.39 2.35
CA GLN A 121 7.16 -6.55 1.75
C GLN A 121 7.04 -7.02 0.30
N HIS A 122 7.88 -6.49 -0.59
CA HIS A 122 7.88 -6.91 -1.98
C HIS A 122 8.38 -8.35 -2.11
N ARG A 123 7.63 -9.18 -2.84
CA ARG A 123 7.96 -10.59 -3.05
C ARG A 123 9.32 -10.78 -3.70
N ASP A 124 9.59 -9.98 -4.72
CA ASP A 124 10.77 -10.12 -5.57
C ASP A 124 11.98 -9.34 -5.03
N ASN A 125 11.77 -8.51 -4.01
CA ASN A 125 12.83 -7.72 -3.39
C ASN A 125 12.55 -7.44 -1.91
N PRO A 126 13.07 -8.28 -1.00
CA PRO A 126 12.86 -8.12 0.43
C PRO A 126 13.47 -6.83 1.01
N ASN A 127 14.28 -6.11 0.24
CA ASN A 127 14.81 -4.81 0.62
C ASN A 127 13.85 -3.65 0.32
N LYS A 128 12.63 -3.95 -0.14
CA LYS A 128 11.57 -2.98 -0.40
C LYS A 128 10.31 -3.36 0.36
N CYS A 129 9.64 -2.36 0.93
CA CYS A 129 8.37 -2.57 1.60
C CYS A 129 7.51 -1.30 1.62
N HIS A 130 6.21 -1.50 1.80
CA HIS A 130 5.27 -0.46 2.18
C HIS A 130 4.93 -0.59 3.67
N ILE A 131 4.90 0.51 4.38
CA ILE A 131 4.48 0.57 5.78
C ILE A 131 3.31 1.55 5.87
N PHE A 132 2.14 1.07 6.30
CA PHE A 132 0.94 1.87 6.40
C PHE A 132 0.58 2.14 7.86
N PHE A 133 0.13 3.36 8.13
CA PHE A 133 -0.34 3.75 9.45
C PHE A 133 -1.42 4.83 9.36
N TYR A 134 -2.21 4.95 10.43
CA TYR A 134 -3.22 5.98 10.53
C TYR A 134 -2.71 7.18 11.34
N SER A 135 -3.11 8.37 10.92
CA SER A 135 -2.79 9.63 11.57
C SER A 135 -4.04 10.52 11.66
N PRO A 136 -4.28 11.21 12.78
CA PRO A 136 -5.34 12.21 12.85
C PRO A 136 -5.02 13.48 12.05
N ILE A 137 -3.77 13.64 11.61
CA ILE A 137 -3.30 14.80 10.88
C ILE A 137 -2.95 14.36 9.45
N PRO A 138 -3.39 15.11 8.41
CA PRO A 138 -3.00 14.84 7.04
C PRO A 138 -1.49 15.02 6.88
N PHE A 139 -0.89 14.20 6.02
CA PHE A 139 0.51 14.28 5.70
C PHE A 139 0.68 14.57 4.20
N GLU A 140 1.51 15.52 3.87
CA GLU A 140 1.89 15.81 2.50
C GLU A 140 3.00 14.87 2.03
N LYS A 141 3.19 14.80 0.70
CA LYS A 141 4.27 14.00 0.12
C LYS A 141 5.63 14.49 0.60
N LYS A 142 6.46 13.55 1.08
CA LYS A 142 7.88 13.75 1.35
C LYS A 142 8.67 12.61 0.71
N SER A 143 9.77 12.91 0.08
CA SER A 143 10.72 11.92 -0.43
C SER A 143 12.11 12.20 0.15
N SER A 144 12.95 11.18 0.17
CA SER A 144 14.38 11.36 0.39
C SER A 144 15.01 12.14 -0.78
N ASP A 145 16.14 12.78 -0.55
CA ASP A 145 16.83 13.62 -1.54
C ASP A 145 17.52 12.82 -2.67
N ILE A 146 17.09 11.58 -2.90
CA ILE A 146 17.64 10.72 -3.95
C ILE A 146 17.01 11.08 -5.29
N VAL A 147 17.86 11.44 -6.24
CA VAL A 147 17.46 11.87 -7.58
C VAL A 147 17.08 10.71 -8.50
N ASP A 148 17.66 9.51 -8.29
CA ASP A 148 17.36 8.32 -9.07
C ASP A 148 16.63 7.27 -8.24
N ALA A 149 15.30 7.26 -8.35
CA ALA A 149 14.45 6.28 -7.68
C ALA A 149 14.52 4.87 -8.28
N LYS A 150 15.14 4.68 -9.45
CA LYS A 150 15.23 3.36 -10.10
C LYS A 150 16.33 2.50 -9.50
N THR A 151 17.44 3.14 -9.12
CA THR A 151 18.60 2.44 -8.54
C THR A 151 19.18 3.28 -7.39
N PRO A 152 18.45 3.36 -6.26
CA PRO A 152 18.93 4.14 -5.13
C PRO A 152 20.23 3.54 -4.58
N PRO A 153 21.20 4.37 -4.18
CA PRO A 153 22.42 3.90 -3.52
C PRO A 153 22.10 3.07 -2.27
N GLU A 154 22.77 1.95 -2.09
CA GLU A 154 22.47 1.03 -0.97
C GLU A 154 22.72 1.62 0.42
N ASN A 155 23.60 2.60 0.52
CA ASN A 155 24.05 3.22 1.78
C ASN A 155 23.28 4.50 2.15
N ILE A 156 22.33 4.93 1.32
CA ILE A 156 21.51 6.13 1.57
C ILE A 156 20.05 5.70 1.65
N PRO A 157 19.27 6.10 2.68
CA PRO A 157 17.87 5.76 2.78
C PRO A 157 17.07 6.30 1.58
N ALA A 158 16.39 5.42 0.85
CA ALA A 158 15.53 5.77 -0.26
C ALA A 158 14.07 5.48 0.11
N PHE A 159 13.27 6.52 0.32
CA PHE A 159 11.86 6.37 0.66
C PHE A 159 11.00 7.52 0.13
N GLU A 160 9.72 7.23 -0.04
CA GLU A 160 8.68 8.25 -0.19
C GLU A 160 7.62 8.08 0.90
N VAL A 161 7.17 9.19 1.49
CA VAL A 161 6.01 9.22 2.37
C VAL A 161 4.84 9.84 1.60
N LYS A 162 3.72 9.13 1.52
CA LYS A 162 2.54 9.53 0.77
C LYS A 162 1.31 9.54 1.67
N GLY A 163 0.53 10.61 1.54
CA GLY A 163 -0.71 10.83 2.27
C GLY A 163 -1.70 11.64 1.44
N LYS A 164 -2.50 12.48 2.09
CA LYS A 164 -3.54 13.28 1.43
C LYS A 164 -2.92 14.23 0.37
N GLY A 165 -3.46 14.17 -0.85
CA GLY A 165 -3.05 15.10 -1.92
C GLY A 165 -1.68 14.80 -2.53
N SER A 166 -1.05 13.69 -2.21
CA SER A 166 0.29 13.33 -2.69
C SER A 166 0.35 12.92 -4.16
N HIS A 167 -0.80 12.87 -4.86
CA HIS A 167 -0.92 12.31 -6.20
C HIS A 167 -0.32 10.90 -6.36
N GLY A 168 -0.18 10.18 -5.24
CA GLY A 168 0.34 8.83 -5.19
C GLY A 168 -0.76 7.78 -5.01
N ILE A 169 -0.45 6.58 -5.44
CA ILE A 169 -1.20 5.37 -5.15
C ILE A 169 -0.24 4.34 -4.57
N ALA A 170 -0.75 3.40 -3.79
CA ALA A 170 -0.01 2.21 -3.40
C ALA A 170 -0.59 0.98 -4.10
N TYR A 171 0.24 0.21 -4.77
CA TYR A 171 -0.12 -1.14 -5.19
C TYR A 171 -0.04 -2.03 -3.97
N VAL A 172 -1.09 -2.79 -3.69
CA VAL A 172 -1.22 -3.53 -2.44
C VAL A 172 -1.55 -5.00 -2.67
N THR A 173 -1.33 -5.82 -1.66
CA THR A 173 -1.75 -7.23 -1.67
C THR A 173 -3.27 -7.37 -1.82
N PRO A 174 -3.73 -8.46 -2.45
CA PRO A 174 -2.98 -9.64 -2.90
C PRO A 174 -2.42 -9.55 -4.33
N SER A 175 -2.11 -8.35 -4.81
CA SER A 175 -1.54 -8.16 -6.15
C SER A 175 -0.21 -8.91 -6.33
N LEU A 176 0.06 -9.38 -7.55
CA LEU A 176 1.15 -10.32 -7.87
C LEU A 176 2.57 -9.89 -7.46
N HIS A 177 2.80 -8.60 -7.23
CA HIS A 177 4.13 -8.09 -6.85
C HIS A 177 4.38 -7.96 -5.35
N GLN A 178 3.40 -8.31 -4.51
CA GLN A 178 3.53 -8.05 -3.08
C GLN A 178 3.13 -9.28 -2.26
N ASN A 179 3.98 -9.67 -1.33
CA ASN A 179 3.66 -10.62 -0.26
C ASN A 179 3.41 -9.82 1.01
N ALA A 180 2.25 -9.99 1.61
CA ALA A 180 2.02 -9.53 2.97
C ALA A 180 2.88 -10.33 3.94
N ILE A 181 3.80 -9.68 4.63
CA ILE A 181 4.34 -10.20 5.86
C ILE A 181 3.33 -9.84 6.93
N HIS A 182 2.56 -10.83 7.36
CA HIS A 182 1.64 -10.80 8.48
C HIS A 182 0.81 -9.52 8.65
N MET A 183 -0.33 -9.49 7.98
CA MET A 183 -1.48 -8.80 8.54
C MET A 183 -2.01 -9.70 9.68
N ARG A 184 -1.68 -9.39 10.92
CA ARG A 184 -2.54 -9.76 12.04
C ARG A 184 -3.63 -8.69 12.11
N LEU A 185 -4.83 -9.13 11.79
CA LEU A 185 -6.07 -8.48 12.12
C LEU A 185 -6.26 -8.46 13.64
#